data_4b6ae2739a3dead9b8d9acb2a3d1b336
#
_entry.id   4b6ae2739a3dead9b8d9acb2a3d1b336
#
_cell.length_a   1.000
_cell.length_b   1.000
_cell.length_c   1.000
_cell.angle_alpha   90.00
_cell.angle_beta   90.00
_cell.angle_gamma   90.00
#
_symmetry.space_group_name_H-M   'P 1'
#
loop_
_entity.id
_entity.type
_entity.pdbx_description
1 polymer ?
#
loop_
_entity_poly.entity_id
_entity_poly.type
_entity_poly.pdbx_seq_one_letter_code
_entity_poly.pdbx_strand_id
1 'polypeptide(L)'
;MAAPETVVWDIDGVYVGHGQPVWTAETLGEVQVRARLNQLQATETITVTAGQPHAFLFDEPLMVRAGTLEKITPILVDINGYEMPLSNVGSLSWFAENGSFNAQGEYLATNTGRWQITVSSGNITGSTTLQVIPGDAVASTLMVVDSPSEYMAGESYELVFERRDVNGYVGMVSPSIHSLSATSGGLSVDEDFRVYWNPSGTGPATVSGFDGTVETSLSVDVVHGRAIDVLLRTEPANPTSGEQVVIELFAEDVKGNRWVVDGSINMTMGTSEELVEEDSYMLLQAQRAQSWRFEGSWY
;
A
#
# COMPACT_ATOMS: atom_id res chain seq x y z
N MET A 1 49.67 52.14 -47.04
CA MET A 1 49.38 50.70 -47.07
C MET A 1 47.96 50.51 -46.66
N ALA A 2 47.10 49.97 -47.53
CA ALA A 2 45.76 49.59 -47.14
C ALA A 2 45.83 48.37 -46.13
N ALA A 3 45.09 48.41 -45.05
CA ALA A 3 45.03 47.34 -44.15
C ALA A 3 44.61 46.10 -44.95
N PRO A 4 45.18 44.88 -44.67
CA PRO A 4 44.76 43.69 -45.37
C PRO A 4 43.27 43.45 -45.11
N GLU A 5 42.52 43.26 -46.20
CA GLU A 5 41.08 42.92 -46.12
C GLU A 5 40.94 41.60 -45.34
N THR A 6 40.16 41.64 -44.30
CA THR A 6 39.97 40.45 -43.42
C THR A 6 38.54 39.93 -43.55
N VAL A 7 38.39 38.68 -43.86
CA VAL A 7 37.08 38.03 -43.91
C VAL A 7 36.46 38.00 -42.50
N VAL A 8 35.20 38.39 -42.41
CA VAL A 8 34.38 38.30 -41.19
C VAL A 8 33.43 37.13 -41.35
N TRP A 9 33.35 36.33 -40.29
CA TRP A 9 32.50 35.15 -40.27
C TRP A 9 31.37 35.31 -39.26
N ASP A 10 30.19 34.89 -39.63
CA ASP A 10 29.07 34.72 -38.74
C ASP A 10 28.38 33.36 -38.96
N ILE A 11 27.78 32.83 -37.91
CA ILE A 11 27.01 31.62 -37.90
C ILE A 11 25.63 31.95 -37.36
N ASP A 12 24.59 31.72 -38.15
CA ASP A 12 23.20 32.13 -37.88
C ASP A 12 23.07 33.60 -37.45
N GLY A 13 23.94 34.48 -38.05
CA GLY A 13 23.98 35.90 -37.75
C GLY A 13 24.80 36.27 -36.50
N VAL A 14 25.36 35.33 -35.78
CA VAL A 14 26.24 35.54 -34.62
C VAL A 14 27.68 35.62 -35.10
N TYR A 15 28.37 36.69 -34.79
CA TYR A 15 29.78 36.91 -35.14
C TYR A 15 30.67 35.86 -34.43
N VAL A 16 31.53 35.17 -35.20
CA VAL A 16 32.47 34.15 -34.70
C VAL A 16 33.93 34.48 -34.85
N GLY A 17 34.30 35.43 -35.73
CA GLY A 17 35.70 35.83 -35.85
C GLY A 17 36.09 36.44 -37.21
N HIS A 18 37.42 36.69 -37.34
CA HIS A 18 38.06 37.16 -38.56
C HIS A 18 39.05 36.11 -39.08
N GLY A 19 39.33 36.17 -40.38
CA GLY A 19 40.35 35.34 -41.03
C GLY A 19 39.94 33.86 -41.09
N GLN A 20 40.51 33.00 -40.28
CA GLN A 20 40.21 31.56 -40.18
C GLN A 20 39.74 31.23 -38.76
N PRO A 21 38.51 31.56 -38.39
CA PRO A 21 38.00 31.24 -37.06
C PRO A 21 37.75 29.75 -36.90
N VAL A 22 37.86 29.31 -35.66
CA VAL A 22 37.41 27.96 -35.24
C VAL A 22 36.09 28.14 -34.51
N TRP A 23 35.11 27.35 -34.91
CA TRP A 23 33.80 27.32 -34.28
C TRP A 23 33.50 25.89 -33.79
N THR A 24 32.93 25.76 -32.62
CA THR A 24 32.48 24.51 -32.07
C THR A 24 30.96 24.47 -32.19
N ALA A 25 30.44 23.43 -32.83
CA ALA A 25 29.00 23.21 -32.97
C ALA A 25 28.43 22.71 -31.63
N GLU A 26 27.46 23.46 -31.09
CA GLU A 26 26.81 23.13 -29.81
C GLU A 26 25.34 22.76 -29.99
N THR A 27 24.74 23.00 -31.14
CA THR A 27 23.33 22.68 -31.45
C THR A 27 23.23 21.83 -32.70
N LEU A 28 22.29 20.86 -32.70
CA LEU A 28 22.01 20.01 -33.86
C LEU A 28 21.14 20.77 -34.89
N GLY A 29 21.23 20.33 -36.13
CA GLY A 29 20.41 20.84 -37.21
C GLY A 29 21.17 21.63 -38.26
N GLU A 30 20.43 22.32 -39.11
CA GLU A 30 21.02 23.14 -40.16
C GLU A 30 21.48 24.48 -39.58
N VAL A 31 22.70 24.89 -39.91
CA VAL A 31 23.32 26.14 -39.48
C VAL A 31 23.83 26.88 -40.70
N GLN A 32 23.53 28.20 -40.81
CA GLN A 32 24.03 29.00 -41.89
C GLN A 32 25.38 29.62 -41.51
N VAL A 33 26.41 29.25 -42.25
CA VAL A 33 27.74 29.86 -42.15
C VAL A 33 27.87 30.93 -43.22
N ARG A 34 28.19 32.17 -42.80
CA ARG A 34 28.34 33.33 -43.71
C ARG A 34 29.72 33.93 -43.57
N ALA A 35 30.32 34.13 -44.73
CA ALA A 35 31.58 34.87 -44.86
C ALA A 35 31.33 36.21 -45.56
N ARG A 36 31.91 37.30 -45.04
CA ARG A 36 31.81 38.62 -45.60
C ARG A 36 33.19 39.22 -45.78
N LEU A 37 33.44 39.77 -47.00
CA LEU A 37 34.60 40.52 -47.32
C LEU A 37 34.16 41.85 -48.03
N ASN A 38 34.21 42.95 -47.35
CA ASN A 38 33.65 44.22 -47.81
C ASN A 38 32.17 44.11 -48.19
N GLN A 39 31.83 44.28 -49.46
CA GLN A 39 30.48 44.20 -50.01
C GLN A 39 30.16 42.76 -50.55
N LEU A 40 31.13 41.85 -50.56
CA LEU A 40 30.96 40.47 -51.01
C LEU A 40 30.56 39.56 -49.83
N GLN A 41 29.64 38.67 -50.09
CA GLN A 41 29.30 37.65 -49.12
C GLN A 41 29.11 36.29 -49.79
N ALA A 42 29.44 35.25 -49.06
CA ALA A 42 29.10 33.86 -49.36
C ALA A 42 28.36 33.26 -48.17
N THR A 43 27.42 32.38 -48.41
CA THR A 43 26.66 31.66 -47.40
C THR A 43 26.62 30.19 -47.75
N GLU A 44 26.84 29.33 -46.77
CA GLU A 44 26.75 27.88 -46.87
C GLU A 44 25.90 27.37 -45.74
N THR A 45 25.14 26.28 -45.96
CA THR A 45 24.39 25.61 -44.94
C THR A 45 25.10 24.30 -44.60
N ILE A 46 25.44 24.12 -43.36
CA ILE A 46 25.99 22.87 -42.86
C ILE A 46 25.00 22.20 -41.91
N THR A 47 24.98 20.88 -41.90
CA THR A 47 24.15 20.11 -40.99
C THR A 47 25.03 19.62 -39.84
N VAL A 48 24.70 20.04 -38.63
CA VAL A 48 25.34 19.53 -37.41
C VAL A 48 24.57 18.31 -36.95
N THR A 49 25.28 17.21 -36.79
CA THR A 49 24.73 15.93 -36.29
C THR A 49 25.32 15.62 -34.92
N ALA A 50 24.69 14.73 -34.18
CA ALA A 50 25.22 14.24 -32.93
C ALA A 50 26.65 13.72 -33.07
N GLY A 51 27.44 13.90 -32.04
CA GLY A 51 28.85 13.52 -31.98
C GLY A 51 29.04 12.00 -31.86
N GLN A 52 30.19 11.60 -31.32
CA GLN A 52 30.44 10.20 -31.04
C GLN A 52 29.64 9.72 -29.84
N PRO A 53 29.18 8.46 -29.82
CA PRO A 53 28.53 7.87 -28.67
C PRO A 53 29.37 8.03 -27.40
N HIS A 54 28.74 8.49 -26.30
CA HIS A 54 29.43 8.80 -25.05
C HIS A 54 28.86 8.05 -23.84
N ALA A 55 27.53 8.01 -23.67
CA ALA A 55 26.88 7.41 -22.52
C ALA A 55 25.50 6.85 -22.86
N PHE A 56 25.01 5.98 -21.99
CA PHE A 56 23.60 5.55 -21.97
C PHE A 56 22.89 6.26 -20.81
N LEU A 57 21.71 6.82 -21.08
CA LEU A 57 20.77 7.37 -20.12
C LEU A 57 19.51 6.51 -20.08
N PHE A 58 18.64 6.77 -19.11
CA PHE A 58 17.36 6.11 -18.97
C PHE A 58 16.29 7.13 -18.63
N ASP A 59 15.07 6.91 -19.13
CA ASP A 59 13.90 7.67 -18.67
C ASP A 59 13.57 7.26 -17.23
N GLU A 60 13.55 8.20 -16.33
CA GLU A 60 13.26 7.95 -14.91
C GLU A 60 11.91 8.56 -14.52
N PRO A 61 11.17 7.95 -13.56
CA PRO A 61 11.52 6.76 -12.78
C PRO A 61 11.21 5.45 -13.51
N LEU A 62 12.16 4.51 -13.51
CA LEU A 62 11.92 3.15 -13.98
C LEU A 62 11.21 2.32 -12.91
N MET A 63 10.03 1.79 -13.25
CA MET A 63 9.25 0.91 -12.37
C MET A 63 8.84 -0.35 -13.12
N VAL A 64 9.10 -1.51 -12.54
CA VAL A 64 8.77 -2.81 -13.14
C VAL A 64 8.06 -3.71 -12.11
N ARG A 65 7.30 -4.69 -12.59
CA ARG A 65 6.62 -5.67 -11.74
C ARG A 65 7.44 -6.94 -11.62
N ALA A 66 7.54 -7.50 -10.41
CA ALA A 66 8.16 -8.79 -10.19
C ALA A 66 7.42 -9.89 -10.98
N GLY A 67 8.17 -10.81 -11.58
CA GLY A 67 7.63 -11.92 -12.37
C GLY A 67 7.16 -11.57 -13.78
N THR A 68 7.29 -10.32 -14.22
CA THR A 68 6.97 -9.91 -15.60
C THR A 68 8.24 -9.60 -16.39
N LEU A 69 8.18 -9.88 -17.70
CA LEU A 69 9.23 -9.48 -18.63
C LEU A 69 8.93 -8.05 -19.12
N GLU A 70 9.85 -7.14 -18.84
CA GLU A 70 9.72 -5.73 -19.23
C GLU A 70 10.88 -5.31 -20.12
N LYS A 71 10.59 -4.65 -21.23
CA LYS A 71 11.63 -4.15 -22.12
C LYS A 71 12.16 -2.81 -21.61
N ILE A 72 13.44 -2.81 -21.23
CA ILE A 72 14.13 -1.59 -20.83
C ILE A 72 14.94 -1.09 -22.01
N THR A 73 14.68 0.16 -22.42
CA THR A 73 15.35 0.77 -23.57
C THR A 73 16.24 1.92 -23.07
N PRO A 74 17.56 1.82 -23.23
CA PRO A 74 18.47 2.91 -22.90
C PRO A 74 18.44 3.97 -24.00
N ILE A 75 18.75 5.20 -23.64
CA ILE A 75 18.91 6.32 -24.54
C ILE A 75 20.41 6.53 -24.76
N LEU A 76 20.89 6.38 -25.98
CA LEU A 76 22.28 6.63 -26.32
C LEU A 76 22.45 8.12 -26.57
N VAL A 77 23.48 8.73 -25.94
CA VAL A 77 23.78 10.15 -26.11
C VAL A 77 25.25 10.38 -26.43
N ASP A 78 25.52 11.52 -27.08
CA ASP A 78 26.87 12.05 -27.24
C ASP A 78 27.33 12.81 -25.98
N ILE A 79 28.54 13.37 -26.01
CA ILE A 79 29.13 14.14 -24.89
C ILE A 79 28.34 15.40 -24.53
N ASN A 80 27.55 15.95 -25.47
CA ASN A 80 26.69 17.11 -25.25
C ASN A 80 25.26 16.74 -24.83
N GLY A 81 24.96 15.42 -24.70
CA GLY A 81 23.66 14.93 -24.31
C GLY A 81 22.66 14.76 -25.46
N TYR A 82 23.09 14.89 -26.72
CA TYR A 82 22.22 14.68 -27.89
C TYR A 82 21.95 13.21 -28.12
N GLU A 83 20.68 12.87 -28.22
CA GLU A 83 20.22 11.51 -28.48
C GLU A 83 20.63 11.03 -29.87
N MET A 84 20.94 9.77 -29.97
CA MET A 84 21.29 9.10 -31.21
C MET A 84 20.75 7.67 -31.27
N PRO A 85 20.58 7.12 -32.47
CA PRO A 85 20.09 5.76 -32.64
C PRO A 85 21.02 4.73 -31.98
N LEU A 86 20.44 3.73 -31.32
CA LEU A 86 21.20 2.61 -30.73
C LEU A 86 22.01 1.80 -31.76
N SER A 87 21.66 1.92 -33.06
CA SER A 87 22.44 1.33 -34.17
C SER A 87 23.87 1.92 -34.32
N ASN A 88 24.16 3.07 -33.65
CA ASN A 88 25.46 3.71 -33.67
C ASN A 88 26.48 2.99 -32.76
N VAL A 89 26.00 2.03 -31.95
CA VAL A 89 26.86 1.16 -31.11
C VAL A 89 26.64 -0.31 -31.47
N GLY A 90 27.55 -1.17 -31.00
CA GLY A 90 27.43 -2.60 -31.17
C GLY A 90 26.37 -3.25 -30.28
N SER A 91 26.50 -4.53 -30.04
CA SER A 91 25.60 -5.28 -29.15
C SER A 91 25.64 -4.71 -27.74
N LEU A 92 24.47 -4.63 -27.11
CA LEU A 92 24.31 -4.24 -25.72
C LEU A 92 24.55 -5.42 -24.80
N SER A 93 25.32 -5.19 -23.74
CA SER A 93 25.49 -6.11 -22.63
C SER A 93 24.85 -5.54 -21.39
N TRP A 94 24.04 -6.34 -20.71
CA TRP A 94 23.27 -5.94 -19.55
C TRP A 94 23.76 -6.64 -18.29
N PHE A 95 23.75 -5.92 -17.20
CA PHE A 95 23.94 -6.43 -15.85
C PHE A 95 22.80 -5.94 -14.94
N ALA A 96 22.34 -6.78 -14.03
CA ALA A 96 21.38 -6.42 -13.01
C ALA A 96 21.80 -7.01 -11.67
N GLU A 97 21.69 -6.24 -10.59
CA GLU A 97 21.94 -6.74 -9.23
C GLU A 97 20.89 -7.77 -8.80
N ASN A 98 19.70 -7.68 -9.35
CA ASN A 98 18.58 -8.60 -9.09
C ASN A 98 17.81 -8.85 -10.38
N GLY A 99 17.33 -10.09 -10.57
CA GLY A 99 16.67 -10.47 -11.79
C GLY A 99 17.68 -10.82 -12.92
N SER A 100 17.20 -10.82 -14.15
CA SER A 100 18.05 -11.17 -15.32
C SER A 100 17.52 -10.53 -16.60
N PHE A 101 18.43 -10.31 -17.55
CA PHE A 101 18.08 -9.95 -18.92
C PHE A 101 18.12 -11.17 -19.83
N ASN A 102 17.14 -11.28 -20.72
CA ASN A 102 17.18 -12.26 -21.79
C ASN A 102 17.99 -11.74 -23.01
N ALA A 103 18.14 -12.59 -24.04
CA ALA A 103 18.88 -12.24 -25.25
C ALA A 103 18.23 -11.10 -26.08
N GLN A 104 16.95 -10.78 -25.84
CA GLN A 104 16.22 -9.70 -26.49
C GLN A 104 16.34 -8.36 -25.73
N GLY A 105 17.04 -8.34 -24.59
CA GLY A 105 17.17 -7.16 -23.73
C GLY A 105 15.93 -6.88 -22.87
N GLU A 106 15.09 -7.89 -22.64
CA GLU A 106 13.96 -7.80 -21.72
C GLU A 106 14.40 -8.22 -20.33
N TYR A 107 14.00 -7.47 -19.33
CA TYR A 107 14.33 -7.67 -17.93
C TYR A 107 13.24 -8.46 -17.21
N LEU A 108 13.62 -9.53 -16.54
CA LEU A 108 12.77 -10.28 -15.62
C LEU A 108 13.17 -9.94 -14.19
N ALA A 109 12.32 -9.14 -13.53
CA ALA A 109 12.49 -8.82 -12.11
C ALA A 109 12.09 -10.01 -11.23
N THR A 110 12.87 -10.31 -10.18
CA THR A 110 12.55 -11.37 -9.22
C THR A 110 12.20 -10.81 -7.86
N ASN A 111 13.01 -9.96 -7.26
CA ASN A 111 12.79 -9.43 -5.90
C ASN A 111 12.29 -7.98 -5.93
N THR A 112 11.31 -7.68 -5.10
CA THR A 112 10.86 -6.30 -4.88
C THR A 112 11.96 -5.47 -4.21
N GLY A 113 11.92 -4.16 -4.44
CA GLY A 113 12.92 -3.24 -3.91
C GLY A 113 13.53 -2.34 -4.98
N ARG A 114 14.64 -1.70 -4.64
CA ARG A 114 15.40 -0.86 -5.56
C ARG A 114 16.70 -1.56 -5.93
N TRP A 115 16.93 -1.71 -7.24
CA TRP A 115 18.04 -2.48 -7.76
C TRP A 115 18.74 -1.71 -8.87
N GLN A 116 20.05 -1.77 -8.89
CA GLN A 116 20.83 -1.17 -9.97
C GLN A 116 20.86 -2.08 -11.20
N ILE A 117 20.68 -1.47 -12.37
CA ILE A 117 20.93 -2.08 -13.66
C ILE A 117 22.00 -1.28 -14.39
N THR A 118 22.77 -1.97 -15.22
CA THR A 118 23.83 -1.36 -16.03
C THR A 118 23.75 -1.91 -17.45
N VAL A 119 23.89 -1.03 -18.42
CA VAL A 119 24.05 -1.37 -19.83
C VAL A 119 25.42 -0.94 -20.31
N SER A 120 26.03 -1.72 -21.21
CA SER A 120 27.31 -1.41 -21.83
C SER A 120 27.37 -1.80 -23.28
N SER A 121 28.19 -1.07 -24.07
CA SER A 121 28.58 -1.42 -25.42
C SER A 121 30.01 -0.90 -25.66
N GLY A 122 30.98 -1.81 -25.74
CA GLY A 122 32.40 -1.44 -25.73
C GLY A 122 32.78 -0.69 -24.46
N ASN A 123 33.27 0.54 -24.61
CA ASN A 123 33.65 1.42 -23.49
C ASN A 123 32.53 2.34 -23.02
N ILE A 124 31.35 2.32 -23.66
CA ILE A 124 30.24 3.16 -23.34
C ILE A 124 29.38 2.43 -22.31
N THR A 125 29.04 3.09 -21.22
CA THR A 125 28.25 2.52 -20.13
C THR A 125 27.16 3.49 -19.67
N GLY A 126 26.13 2.96 -19.08
CA GLY A 126 25.11 3.71 -18.34
C GLY A 126 24.49 2.83 -17.26
N SER A 127 24.12 3.43 -16.16
CA SER A 127 23.44 2.73 -15.07
C SER A 127 22.30 3.56 -14.53
N THR A 128 21.28 2.89 -14.02
CA THR A 128 20.17 3.51 -13.31
C THR A 128 19.64 2.60 -12.22
N THR A 129 18.83 3.17 -11.31
CA THR A 129 18.13 2.41 -10.29
C THR A 129 16.69 2.21 -10.73
N LEU A 130 16.25 0.97 -10.78
CA LEU A 130 14.85 0.65 -11.02
C LEU A 130 14.15 0.23 -9.72
N GLN A 131 12.88 0.53 -9.61
CA GLN A 131 12.02 0.06 -8.52
C GLN A 131 11.22 -1.14 -8.99
N VAL A 132 11.42 -2.28 -8.32
CA VAL A 132 10.60 -3.48 -8.51
C VAL A 132 9.47 -3.46 -7.49
N ILE A 133 8.24 -3.45 -7.98
CA ILE A 133 7.02 -3.58 -7.18
C ILE A 133 6.50 -5.02 -7.26
N PRO A 134 5.65 -5.48 -6.32
CA PRO A 134 5.01 -6.80 -6.43
C PRO A 134 4.33 -6.99 -7.78
N GLY A 135 4.39 -8.20 -8.29
CA GLY A 135 3.68 -8.62 -9.50
C GLY A 135 2.17 -8.72 -9.28
N ASP A 136 1.46 -9.23 -10.28
CA ASP A 136 0.03 -9.50 -10.13
C ASP A 136 -0.17 -10.60 -9.09
N ALA A 137 -1.17 -10.41 -8.23
CA ALA A 137 -1.46 -11.37 -7.17
C ALA A 137 -1.95 -12.69 -7.77
N VAL A 138 -1.35 -13.79 -7.33
CA VAL A 138 -1.81 -15.15 -7.60
C VAL A 138 -2.50 -15.77 -6.38
N ALA A 139 -2.30 -15.18 -5.21
CA ALA A 139 -3.00 -15.52 -3.97
C ALA A 139 -3.29 -14.25 -3.17
N SER A 140 -4.37 -14.27 -2.43
CA SER A 140 -4.79 -13.18 -1.55
C SER A 140 -5.37 -13.74 -0.27
N THR A 141 -5.11 -13.09 0.85
CA THR A 141 -5.68 -13.43 2.15
C THR A 141 -6.24 -12.16 2.77
N LEU A 142 -7.52 -12.19 3.14
CA LEU A 142 -8.12 -11.12 3.94
C LEU A 142 -7.71 -11.29 5.39
N MET A 143 -7.21 -10.24 6.00
CA MET A 143 -6.76 -10.26 7.38
C MET A 143 -7.03 -8.93 8.09
N VAL A 144 -6.95 -8.96 9.42
CA VAL A 144 -6.96 -7.77 10.27
C VAL A 144 -5.52 -7.33 10.50
N VAL A 145 -5.28 -6.03 10.40
CA VAL A 145 -4.00 -5.42 10.79
C VAL A 145 -3.75 -5.72 12.27
N ASP A 146 -2.50 -6.03 12.62
CA ASP A 146 -2.04 -6.37 13.97
C ASP A 146 -2.58 -7.69 14.57
N SER A 147 -3.41 -8.43 13.84
CA SER A 147 -3.91 -9.77 14.21
C SER A 147 -4.18 -9.91 15.71
N PRO A 148 -5.26 -9.31 16.25
CA PRO A 148 -5.54 -9.32 17.68
C PRO A 148 -5.71 -10.76 18.21
N SER A 149 -5.42 -10.97 19.50
CA SER A 149 -5.60 -12.28 20.13
C SER A 149 -7.08 -12.66 20.28
N GLU A 150 -7.96 -11.66 20.35
CA GLU A 150 -9.41 -11.82 20.47
C GLU A 150 -10.12 -10.74 19.66
N TYR A 151 -11.27 -11.10 19.09
CA TYR A 151 -12.16 -10.18 18.36
C TYR A 151 -13.35 -9.84 19.25
N MET A 152 -13.48 -8.58 19.65
CA MET A 152 -14.50 -8.11 20.57
C MET A 152 -15.62 -7.38 19.85
N ALA A 153 -16.86 -7.63 20.23
CA ALA A 153 -18.01 -6.85 19.74
C ALA A 153 -17.88 -5.38 20.13
N GLY A 154 -18.12 -4.49 19.16
CA GLY A 154 -18.04 -3.04 19.37
C GLY A 154 -16.67 -2.41 19.11
N GLU A 155 -15.62 -3.21 18.97
CA GLU A 155 -14.30 -2.72 18.54
C GLU A 155 -14.23 -2.57 17.02
N SER A 156 -13.21 -1.85 16.54
CA SER A 156 -12.96 -1.61 15.12
C SER A 156 -11.67 -2.28 14.67
N TYR A 157 -11.73 -3.09 13.62
CA TYR A 157 -10.61 -3.85 13.09
C TYR A 157 -10.31 -3.43 11.65
N GLU A 158 -9.13 -2.86 11.41
CA GLU A 158 -8.68 -2.50 10.07
C GLU A 158 -8.46 -3.75 9.23
N LEU A 159 -9.06 -3.78 8.04
CA LEU A 159 -8.98 -4.89 7.09
C LEU A 159 -7.97 -4.58 5.99
N VAL A 160 -7.16 -5.57 5.65
CA VAL A 160 -6.24 -5.52 4.50
C VAL A 160 -6.26 -6.84 3.74
N PHE A 161 -5.98 -6.75 2.44
CA PHE A 161 -5.58 -7.92 1.66
C PHE A 161 -4.06 -8.06 1.70
N GLU A 162 -3.58 -9.17 2.25
CA GLU A 162 -2.22 -9.65 2.01
C GLU A 162 -2.20 -10.35 0.65
N ARG A 163 -1.53 -9.76 -0.33
CA ARG A 163 -1.43 -10.27 -1.70
C ARG A 163 -0.07 -10.87 -1.94
N ARG A 164 -0.04 -12.03 -2.58
CA ARG A 164 1.21 -12.70 -2.99
C ARG A 164 1.25 -12.85 -4.49
N ASP A 165 2.36 -12.45 -5.10
CA ASP A 165 2.64 -12.69 -6.51
C ASP A 165 3.20 -14.11 -6.76
N VAL A 166 3.48 -14.42 -8.03
CA VAL A 166 4.02 -15.72 -8.45
C VAL A 166 5.38 -16.05 -7.82
N ASN A 167 6.13 -15.04 -7.37
CA ASN A 167 7.42 -15.19 -6.71
C ASN A 167 7.30 -15.25 -5.18
N GLY A 168 6.08 -15.16 -4.64
CA GLY A 168 5.79 -15.18 -3.21
C GLY A 168 6.00 -13.84 -2.51
N TYR A 169 6.15 -12.73 -3.25
CA TYR A 169 6.24 -11.40 -2.65
C TYR A 169 4.92 -10.94 -2.11
N VAL A 170 5.00 -10.34 -0.93
CA VAL A 170 3.83 -9.90 -0.17
C VAL A 170 3.65 -8.39 -0.34
N GLY A 171 2.45 -7.99 -0.72
CA GLY A 171 2.01 -6.61 -0.70
C GLY A 171 0.72 -6.49 0.10
N MET A 172 0.57 -5.41 0.88
CA MET A 172 -0.65 -5.08 1.61
C MET A 172 -1.45 -4.07 0.81
N VAL A 173 -2.75 -4.30 0.66
CA VAL A 173 -3.66 -3.43 -0.09
C VAL A 173 -4.93 -3.23 0.73
N SER A 174 -5.34 -1.99 0.92
CA SER A 174 -6.66 -1.69 1.51
C SER A 174 -7.77 -2.17 0.57
N PRO A 175 -8.76 -2.91 1.08
CA PRO A 175 -9.90 -3.33 0.29
C PRO A 175 -10.80 -2.16 -0.09
N SER A 176 -11.59 -2.32 -1.15
CA SER A 176 -12.76 -1.46 -1.34
C SER A 176 -13.89 -1.96 -0.44
N ILE A 177 -14.60 -1.05 0.25
CA ILE A 177 -15.75 -1.44 1.08
C ILE A 177 -16.82 -2.18 0.25
N HIS A 178 -16.95 -1.84 -1.04
CA HIS A 178 -17.92 -2.46 -1.95
C HIS A 178 -17.54 -3.89 -2.36
N SER A 179 -16.30 -4.30 -2.13
CA SER A 179 -15.83 -5.67 -2.40
C SER A 179 -15.89 -6.58 -1.18
N LEU A 180 -16.41 -6.08 -0.05
CA LEU A 180 -16.47 -6.78 1.22
C LEU A 180 -17.91 -7.05 1.65
N SER A 181 -18.09 -8.13 2.42
CA SER A 181 -19.31 -8.44 3.15
C SER A 181 -18.97 -9.06 4.50
N ALA A 182 -19.81 -8.83 5.51
CA ALA A 182 -19.63 -9.38 6.85
C ALA A 182 -20.93 -10.03 7.35
N THR A 183 -20.84 -11.17 8.02
CA THR A 183 -22.00 -11.88 8.60
C THR A 183 -22.44 -11.30 9.94
N SER A 184 -21.56 -10.59 10.64
CA SER A 184 -21.83 -9.90 11.91
C SER A 184 -21.26 -8.51 11.90
N GLY A 185 -22.04 -7.53 12.36
CA GLY A 185 -21.62 -6.13 12.45
C GLY A 185 -21.67 -5.38 11.11
N GLY A 186 -20.90 -4.32 11.02
CA GLY A 186 -20.84 -3.42 9.87
C GLY A 186 -19.43 -3.18 9.36
N LEU A 187 -19.37 -2.60 8.17
CA LEU A 187 -18.14 -2.10 7.56
C LEU A 187 -18.16 -0.58 7.54
N SER A 188 -17.01 0.05 7.77
CA SER A 188 -16.86 1.51 7.71
C SER A 188 -15.55 1.89 7.00
N VAL A 189 -15.45 3.14 6.56
CA VAL A 189 -14.26 3.70 5.90
C VAL A 189 -13.88 4.99 6.62
N ASP A 190 -12.61 5.18 6.88
CA ASP A 190 -12.10 6.43 7.43
C ASP A 190 -11.71 7.46 6.34
N GLU A 191 -11.17 8.62 6.76
CA GLU A 191 -10.75 9.70 5.87
C GLU A 191 -9.53 9.32 4.98
N ASP A 192 -8.74 8.32 5.41
CA ASP A 192 -7.59 7.79 4.67
C ASP A 192 -7.96 6.60 3.76
N PHE A 193 -9.27 6.34 3.56
CA PHE A 193 -9.80 5.21 2.78
C PHE A 193 -9.43 3.83 3.33
N ARG A 194 -9.13 3.71 4.63
CA ARG A 194 -8.96 2.43 5.29
C ARG A 194 -10.32 1.85 5.62
N VAL A 195 -10.45 0.55 5.47
CA VAL A 195 -11.72 -0.15 5.73
C VAL A 195 -11.64 -0.87 7.06
N TYR A 196 -12.67 -0.68 7.87
CA TYR A 196 -12.80 -1.29 9.19
C TYR A 196 -14.02 -2.21 9.24
N TRP A 197 -13.84 -3.34 9.92
CA TRP A 197 -14.92 -4.20 10.34
C TRP A 197 -15.25 -3.95 11.82
N ASN A 198 -16.54 -3.78 12.12
CA ASN A 198 -17.06 -3.48 13.45
C ASN A 198 -18.05 -4.58 13.84
N PRO A 199 -17.62 -5.70 14.45
CA PRO A 199 -18.53 -6.78 14.84
C PRO A 199 -19.53 -6.32 15.90
N SER A 200 -20.75 -6.84 15.83
CA SER A 200 -21.82 -6.46 16.75
C SER A 200 -22.33 -7.60 17.63
N GLY A 201 -22.30 -8.84 17.14
CA GLY A 201 -22.76 -10.01 17.88
C GLY A 201 -21.60 -10.92 18.27
N THR A 202 -21.80 -11.73 19.30
CA THR A 202 -20.86 -12.78 19.73
C THR A 202 -21.04 -14.06 18.92
N GLY A 203 -19.98 -14.89 18.87
CA GLY A 203 -19.94 -16.17 18.16
C GLY A 203 -19.27 -16.09 16.80
N PRO A 204 -19.47 -17.12 15.95
CA PRO A 204 -18.79 -17.20 14.65
C PRO A 204 -19.16 -16.04 13.72
N ALA A 205 -18.16 -15.37 13.18
CA ALA A 205 -18.31 -14.31 12.21
C ALA A 205 -17.36 -14.52 11.04
N THR A 206 -17.81 -14.15 9.84
CA THR A 206 -17.03 -14.23 8.62
C THR A 206 -17.10 -12.90 7.89
N VAL A 207 -15.93 -12.39 7.52
CA VAL A 207 -15.78 -11.29 6.57
C VAL A 207 -15.26 -11.87 5.28
N SER A 208 -15.96 -11.68 4.17
CA SER A 208 -15.57 -12.14 2.83
C SER A 208 -15.24 -10.95 1.94
N GLY A 209 -14.29 -11.12 1.04
CA GLY A 209 -13.85 -10.08 0.16
C GLY A 209 -13.30 -10.57 -1.17
N PHE A 210 -13.40 -9.72 -2.19
CA PHE A 210 -12.81 -9.91 -3.51
C PHE A 210 -11.76 -8.83 -3.76
N ASP A 211 -10.51 -9.22 -3.97
CA ASP A 211 -9.40 -8.30 -4.16
C ASP A 211 -9.22 -7.81 -5.61
N GLY A 212 -10.15 -8.15 -6.50
CA GLY A 212 -10.07 -7.92 -7.93
C GLY A 212 -9.55 -9.14 -8.71
N THR A 213 -9.00 -10.14 -8.03
CA THR A 213 -8.42 -11.35 -8.64
C THR A 213 -8.93 -12.62 -7.95
N VAL A 214 -8.95 -12.64 -6.63
CA VAL A 214 -9.25 -13.81 -5.80
C VAL A 214 -10.31 -13.46 -4.76
N GLU A 215 -11.28 -14.37 -4.56
CA GLU A 215 -12.17 -14.33 -3.40
C GLU A 215 -11.47 -14.94 -2.18
N THR A 216 -11.62 -14.28 -1.04
CA THR A 216 -11.03 -14.73 0.22
C THR A 216 -11.94 -14.38 1.38
N SER A 217 -11.77 -15.06 2.51
CA SER A 217 -12.54 -14.80 3.71
C SER A 217 -11.71 -14.94 4.98
N LEU A 218 -12.08 -14.16 5.99
CA LEU A 218 -11.60 -14.22 7.36
C LEU A 218 -12.75 -14.75 8.22
N SER A 219 -12.54 -15.87 8.90
CA SER A 219 -13.51 -16.46 9.84
C SER A 219 -12.91 -16.47 11.24
N VAL A 220 -13.64 -15.90 12.19
CA VAL A 220 -13.21 -15.73 13.58
C VAL A 220 -14.39 -15.93 14.53
N ASP A 221 -14.09 -16.20 15.80
CA ASP A 221 -15.07 -16.12 16.87
C ASP A 221 -15.00 -14.73 17.54
N VAL A 222 -16.15 -14.07 17.62
CA VAL A 222 -16.29 -12.76 18.27
C VAL A 222 -16.75 -13.00 19.70
N VAL A 223 -16.00 -12.47 20.66
CA VAL A 223 -16.41 -12.45 22.06
C VAL A 223 -17.17 -11.16 22.37
N HIS A 224 -17.82 -11.12 23.54
CA HIS A 224 -18.45 -9.88 24.02
C HIS A 224 -17.42 -8.75 24.12
N GLY A 225 -17.92 -7.53 23.94
CA GLY A 225 -17.12 -6.32 24.11
C GLY A 225 -16.88 -6.02 25.60
N ARG A 226 -16.31 -4.85 25.85
CA ARG A 226 -16.13 -4.34 27.21
C ARG A 226 -17.50 -4.08 27.86
N ALA A 227 -17.68 -4.58 29.09
CA ALA A 227 -18.91 -4.31 29.85
C ALA A 227 -19.08 -2.79 30.09
N ILE A 228 -20.28 -2.30 29.81
CA ILE A 228 -20.69 -0.91 30.07
C ILE A 228 -21.83 -0.85 31.10
N ASP A 229 -22.52 -1.95 31.30
CA ASP A 229 -23.63 -2.04 32.25
C ASP A 229 -23.68 -3.45 32.88
N VAL A 230 -24.34 -3.53 34.04
CA VAL A 230 -24.63 -4.78 34.74
C VAL A 230 -26.12 -4.85 35.05
N LEU A 231 -26.70 -6.02 34.80
CA LEU A 231 -28.12 -6.26 34.93
C LEU A 231 -28.37 -7.44 35.86
N LEU A 232 -29.33 -7.29 36.77
CA LEU A 232 -29.84 -8.40 37.59
C LEU A 232 -31.10 -8.97 36.94
N ARG A 233 -31.13 -10.31 36.83
CA ARG A 233 -32.30 -11.06 36.42
C ARG A 233 -32.74 -11.98 37.54
N THR A 234 -34.05 -12.05 37.74
CA THR A 234 -34.67 -12.99 38.68
C THR A 234 -35.61 -13.92 37.93
N GLU A 235 -35.52 -15.21 38.25
CA GLU A 235 -36.41 -16.23 37.68
C GLU A 235 -37.01 -17.08 38.80
N PRO A 236 -38.37 -17.06 39.03
CA PRO A 236 -39.32 -16.25 38.28
C PRO A 236 -39.24 -14.75 38.62
N ALA A 237 -39.68 -13.88 37.68
CA ALA A 237 -39.63 -12.45 37.86
C ALA A 237 -40.61 -11.94 38.94
N ASN A 238 -41.68 -12.70 39.22
CA ASN A 238 -42.70 -12.39 40.23
C ASN A 238 -42.96 -13.64 41.08
N PRO A 239 -42.09 -13.96 42.03
CA PRO A 239 -42.20 -15.17 42.83
C PRO A 239 -43.35 -15.10 43.84
N THR A 240 -43.94 -16.23 44.16
CA THR A 240 -44.88 -16.41 45.25
C THR A 240 -44.17 -16.77 46.55
N SER A 241 -44.84 -16.51 47.70
CA SER A 241 -44.25 -16.86 49.00
C SER A 241 -43.92 -18.33 49.09
N GLY A 242 -42.65 -18.67 49.45
CA GLY A 242 -42.14 -20.04 49.52
C GLY A 242 -41.52 -20.57 48.22
N GLU A 243 -41.60 -19.79 47.13
CA GLU A 243 -40.97 -20.13 45.85
C GLU A 243 -39.49 -19.78 45.84
N GLN A 244 -38.66 -20.65 45.28
CA GLN A 244 -37.24 -20.37 45.05
C GLN A 244 -37.07 -19.42 43.89
N VAL A 245 -36.18 -18.45 44.04
CA VAL A 245 -35.84 -17.46 43.02
C VAL A 245 -34.37 -17.58 42.67
N VAL A 246 -34.07 -17.84 41.40
CA VAL A 246 -32.72 -17.76 40.87
C VAL A 246 -32.42 -16.27 40.55
N ILE A 247 -31.28 -15.80 41.01
CA ILE A 247 -30.79 -14.45 40.76
C ILE A 247 -29.48 -14.56 40.02
N GLU A 248 -29.44 -13.99 38.80
CA GLU A 248 -28.27 -14.03 37.95
C GLU A 248 -27.77 -12.59 37.69
N LEU A 249 -26.46 -12.39 37.67
CA LEU A 249 -25.82 -11.14 37.29
C LEU A 249 -25.31 -11.25 35.84
N PHE A 250 -25.72 -10.30 35.01
CA PHE A 250 -25.29 -10.19 33.63
C PHE A 250 -24.50 -8.90 33.42
N ALA A 251 -23.40 -8.97 32.68
CA ALA A 251 -22.80 -7.80 32.06
C ALA A 251 -23.41 -7.58 30.68
N GLU A 252 -23.42 -6.33 30.25
CA GLU A 252 -23.87 -5.92 28.91
C GLU A 252 -22.81 -5.04 28.26
N ASP A 253 -22.48 -5.29 26.99
CA ASP A 253 -21.55 -4.45 26.21
C ASP A 253 -22.28 -3.36 25.44
N VAL A 254 -21.52 -2.49 24.76
CA VAL A 254 -22.05 -1.37 23.94
C VAL A 254 -22.96 -1.82 22.79
N LYS A 255 -22.90 -3.09 22.41
CA LYS A 255 -23.75 -3.68 21.35
C LYS A 255 -24.97 -4.42 21.91
N GLY A 256 -25.11 -4.47 23.23
CA GLY A 256 -26.22 -5.15 23.91
C GLY A 256 -26.02 -6.65 24.05
N ASN A 257 -24.79 -7.17 23.84
CA ASN A 257 -24.48 -8.56 24.13
C ASN A 257 -24.40 -8.75 25.64
N ARG A 258 -25.04 -9.81 26.14
CA ARG A 258 -25.12 -10.11 27.56
C ARG A 258 -24.46 -11.44 27.86
N TRP A 259 -23.75 -11.49 28.97
CA TRP A 259 -23.13 -12.73 29.47
C TRP A 259 -23.22 -12.77 30.99
N VAL A 260 -23.32 -13.96 31.52
CA VAL A 260 -23.29 -14.18 32.97
C VAL A 260 -21.88 -13.86 33.48
N VAL A 261 -21.80 -13.13 34.56
CA VAL A 261 -20.53 -12.79 35.22
C VAL A 261 -20.55 -13.24 36.67
N ASP A 262 -19.37 -13.68 37.13
CA ASP A 262 -19.14 -13.90 38.55
C ASP A 262 -19.02 -12.56 39.24
N GLY A 263 -19.85 -12.32 40.23
CA GLY A 263 -19.85 -11.07 40.97
C GLY A 263 -20.55 -11.21 42.31
N SER A 264 -20.38 -10.25 43.19
CA SER A 264 -21.08 -10.23 44.46
C SER A 264 -22.45 -9.57 44.30
N ILE A 265 -23.48 -10.22 44.79
CA ILE A 265 -24.85 -9.67 44.88
C ILE A 265 -25.10 -9.31 46.33
N ASN A 266 -25.23 -8.01 46.65
CA ASN A 266 -25.62 -7.55 47.97
C ASN A 266 -27.15 -7.51 48.06
N MET A 267 -27.68 -8.18 49.04
CA MET A 267 -29.11 -8.21 49.33
C MET A 267 -29.40 -7.50 50.62
N THR A 268 -30.36 -6.54 50.59
CA THR A 268 -30.90 -6.00 51.83
C THR A 268 -32.13 -6.77 52.20
N MET A 269 -32.00 -7.66 53.19
CA MET A 269 -33.06 -8.56 53.65
C MET A 269 -33.69 -8.10 54.96
N GLY A 270 -35.00 -8.30 55.06
CA GLY A 270 -35.66 -8.39 56.37
C GLY A 270 -35.34 -9.75 57.00
N THR A 271 -35.26 -9.83 58.31
CA THR A 271 -34.84 -11.00 59.10
C THR A 271 -35.50 -12.32 58.74
N SER A 272 -34.69 -13.39 58.52
CA SER A 272 -35.00 -14.84 58.44
C SER A 272 -35.22 -15.44 57.05
N GLU A 273 -34.35 -15.21 56.11
CA GLU A 273 -34.40 -15.90 54.82
C GLU A 273 -33.02 -16.51 54.51
N GLU A 274 -33.01 -17.66 53.84
CA GLU A 274 -31.83 -18.42 53.55
C GLU A 274 -31.34 -18.05 52.13
N LEU A 275 -30.06 -17.70 52.01
CA LEU A 275 -29.37 -17.41 50.76
C LEU A 275 -28.34 -18.55 50.54
N VAL A 276 -28.39 -19.17 49.39
CA VAL A 276 -27.41 -20.16 48.93
C VAL A 276 -26.74 -19.59 47.69
N GLU A 277 -25.44 -19.42 47.77
CA GLU A 277 -24.60 -19.00 46.65
C GLU A 277 -24.07 -20.27 45.94
N GLU A 278 -24.33 -20.40 44.63
CA GLU A 278 -23.80 -21.45 43.79
C GLU A 278 -23.16 -20.80 42.54
N ASP A 279 -21.84 -20.94 42.40
CA ASP A 279 -21.00 -20.46 41.28
C ASP A 279 -21.37 -19.07 40.75
N SER A 280 -22.29 -18.97 39.81
CA SER A 280 -22.66 -17.72 39.14
C SER A 280 -24.07 -17.21 39.44
N TYR A 281 -24.76 -17.80 40.39
CA TYR A 281 -26.11 -17.37 40.76
C TYR A 281 -26.39 -17.55 42.27
N MET A 282 -27.41 -16.84 42.73
CA MET A 282 -27.92 -16.94 44.09
C MET A 282 -29.33 -17.49 44.12
N LEU A 283 -29.58 -18.44 45.01
CA LEU A 283 -30.90 -18.94 45.29
C LEU A 283 -31.48 -18.27 46.53
N LEU A 284 -32.64 -17.63 46.37
CA LEU A 284 -33.41 -17.04 47.46
C LEU A 284 -34.73 -17.80 47.65
N GLN A 285 -35.05 -18.17 48.86
CA GLN A 285 -36.36 -18.68 49.23
C GLN A 285 -37.11 -17.60 50.06
N ALA A 286 -38.01 -16.87 49.43
CA ALA A 286 -38.78 -15.81 50.06
C ALA A 286 -39.90 -16.42 50.95
N GLN A 287 -39.81 -16.22 52.28
CA GLN A 287 -40.78 -16.75 53.23
C GLN A 287 -41.94 -15.79 53.51
N ARG A 288 -41.83 -14.53 53.05
CA ARG A 288 -42.87 -13.50 53.25
C ARG A 288 -43.08 -12.65 51.99
N ALA A 289 -44.30 -12.21 51.75
CA ALA A 289 -44.59 -11.26 50.69
C ALA A 289 -44.09 -9.85 51.06
N GLN A 290 -43.02 -9.40 50.40
CA GLN A 290 -42.42 -8.08 50.57
C GLN A 290 -41.71 -7.66 49.30
N SER A 291 -41.33 -6.36 49.20
CA SER A 291 -40.50 -5.88 48.12
C SER A 291 -39.01 -6.09 48.45
N TRP A 292 -38.28 -6.59 47.50
CA TRP A 292 -36.87 -6.86 47.59
C TRP A 292 -36.10 -5.88 46.75
N ARG A 293 -34.93 -5.46 47.20
CA ARG A 293 -33.96 -4.65 46.43
C ARG A 293 -32.64 -5.41 46.34
N PHE A 294 -32.19 -5.63 45.11
CA PHE A 294 -30.90 -6.27 44.80
C PHE A 294 -29.95 -5.21 44.24
N GLU A 295 -28.71 -5.25 44.68
CA GLU A 295 -27.65 -4.42 44.14
C GLU A 295 -26.48 -5.35 43.76
N GLY A 296 -26.12 -5.37 42.46
CA GLY A 296 -25.01 -6.14 41.94
C GLY A 296 -23.79 -5.24 41.62
N SER A 297 -22.59 -5.76 41.86
CA SER A 297 -21.35 -5.12 41.46
C SER A 297 -20.42 -6.13 40.80
N TRP A 298 -19.72 -5.68 39.81
CA TRP A 298 -18.73 -6.47 39.08
C TRP A 298 -17.37 -5.77 39.18
N TYR A 299 -16.27 -6.54 39.34
CA TYR A 299 -14.88 -6.03 39.48
C TYR A 299 -14.00 -6.48 38.32
#